data_162df2c7950b5d11e755150aa62efac9
#
_entry.id   162df2c7950b5d11e755150aa62efac9
#
_cell.length_a   1.000
_cell.length_b   1.000
_cell.length_c   1.000
_cell.angle_alpha   90.00
_cell.angle_beta   90.00
_cell.angle_gamma   90.00
#
_symmetry.space_group_name_H-M   'P 1'
#
loop_
_entity.id
_entity.type
_entity.pdbx_description
1 polymer ?
#
loop_
_entity_poly.entity_id
_entity_poly.type
_entity_poly.pdbx_seq_one_letter_code
_entity_poly.pdbx_strand_id
1 'polypeptide(L)'
;AIQYEVKRQIDLIESGGEVRQETLNFDPDTGRTSPLRDKENAHDYRYFPEPDLPPIVVDADDLRRYHQELPALPWQLRERLSESYGLPAYDVNLLTEEQQPALFFLELAQHTDLYKAAANLMINKVLPYCNEAGVELSDFPLGVDQLARLLALIEEGKVSNTAAYQQLFPAMLEAPGVAPLELAKSLNLLQNSDAGALEGIIDQVIAGNPDEVARYQKGKKALIGFFMGEVMKASRGKADPKMTNQLLREKLGK
;
A
#
# COMPACT_ATOMS: atom_id res chain seq x y z
N ALA A 1 33.63 26.52 28.88
CA ALA A 1 34.37 26.04 27.71
C ALA A 1 33.58 26.27 26.42
N ILE A 2 32.42 25.59 26.19
CA ILE A 2 31.66 25.62 24.90
C ILE A 2 31.31 27.04 24.49
N GLN A 3 30.70 27.84 25.36
CA GLN A 3 30.31 29.22 25.03
C GLN A 3 31.53 30.12 24.70
N TYR A 4 32.66 29.91 25.36
CA TYR A 4 33.88 30.61 25.03
C TYR A 4 34.40 30.23 23.64
N GLU A 5 34.45 28.92 23.34
CA GLU A 5 34.91 28.42 22.05
C GLU A 5 34.00 28.86 20.90
N VAL A 6 32.68 28.81 21.04
CA VAL A 6 31.76 29.31 20.04
C VAL A 6 32.08 30.75 19.65
N LYS A 7 32.26 31.62 20.67
CA LYS A 7 32.61 33.03 20.43
C LYS A 7 34.00 33.17 19.79
N ARG A 8 35.02 32.48 20.31
CA ARG A 8 36.38 32.51 19.78
C ARG A 8 36.42 32.07 18.29
N GLN A 9 35.70 31.01 17.95
CA GLN A 9 35.67 30.50 16.57
C GLN A 9 34.89 31.42 15.63
N ILE A 10 33.81 32.05 16.08
CA ILE A 10 33.10 33.07 15.31
C ILE A 10 34.06 34.25 15.03
N ASP A 11 34.68 34.81 16.06
CA ASP A 11 35.63 35.91 15.94
C ASP A 11 36.81 35.57 15.00
N LEU A 12 37.28 34.34 15.03
CA LEU A 12 38.34 33.85 14.15
C LEU A 12 37.89 33.78 12.69
N ILE A 13 36.71 33.23 12.43
CA ILE A 13 36.16 33.11 11.06
C ILE A 13 35.84 34.50 10.50
N GLU A 14 35.25 35.39 11.28
CA GLU A 14 34.94 36.76 10.86
C GLU A 14 36.20 37.59 10.56
N SER A 15 37.32 37.27 11.23
CA SER A 15 38.63 37.88 10.93
C SER A 15 39.37 37.27 9.73
N GLY A 16 38.77 36.28 9.07
CA GLY A 16 39.34 35.57 7.90
C GLY A 16 40.30 34.45 8.28
N GLY A 17 40.30 34.01 9.53
CA GLY A 17 41.05 32.85 10.00
C GLY A 17 40.33 31.53 9.77
N GLU A 18 41.04 30.42 9.97
CA GLU A 18 40.51 29.07 9.82
C GLU A 18 40.52 28.32 11.17
N VAL A 19 39.39 27.63 11.42
CA VAL A 19 39.25 26.81 12.64
C VAL A 19 39.92 25.47 12.42
N ARG A 20 40.94 25.15 13.25
CA ARG A 20 41.63 23.88 13.24
C ARG A 20 41.00 22.88 14.18
N GLN A 21 41.01 21.61 13.80
CA GLN A 21 40.55 20.53 14.66
C GLN A 21 41.62 20.17 15.70
N GLU A 22 41.37 20.57 16.94
CA GLU A 22 42.34 20.40 18.05
C GLU A 22 41.63 19.97 19.33
N THR A 23 42.41 19.38 20.25
CA THR A 23 41.94 19.13 21.61
C THR A 23 42.35 20.32 22.46
N LEU A 24 41.37 20.92 23.13
CA LEU A 24 41.57 22.10 23.96
C LEU A 24 41.45 21.75 25.45
N ASN A 25 42.30 22.34 26.27
CA ASN A 25 42.14 22.38 27.72
C ASN A 25 41.33 23.63 28.08
N PHE A 26 40.41 23.50 29.05
CA PHE A 26 39.63 24.62 29.59
C PHE A 26 40.10 24.94 31.01
N ASP A 27 40.49 26.15 31.21
CA ASP A 27 40.86 26.69 32.52
C ASP A 27 39.63 27.36 33.17
N PRO A 28 39.09 26.81 34.28
CA PRO A 28 37.91 27.37 34.92
C PRO A 28 38.19 28.71 35.63
N ASP A 29 39.43 28.98 36.04
CA ASP A 29 39.79 30.21 36.77
C ASP A 29 39.86 31.40 35.81
N THR A 30 40.38 31.22 34.62
CA THR A 30 40.45 32.25 33.57
C THR A 30 39.25 32.24 32.59
N GLY A 31 38.49 31.15 32.60
CA GLY A 31 37.37 30.94 31.68
C GLY A 31 37.80 30.81 30.22
N ARG A 32 39.05 30.45 29.94
CA ARG A 32 39.63 30.38 28.60
C ARG A 32 40.02 28.95 28.21
N THR A 33 40.11 28.73 26.91
CA THR A 33 40.65 27.50 26.34
C THR A 33 42.08 27.71 25.86
N SER A 34 42.90 26.65 25.92
CA SER A 34 44.24 26.62 25.35
C SER A 34 44.48 25.31 24.60
N PRO A 35 45.26 25.29 23.53
CA PRO A 35 45.59 24.08 22.78
C PRO A 35 46.29 23.07 23.67
N LEU A 36 45.78 21.85 23.73
CA LEU A 36 46.41 20.73 24.42
C LEU A 36 47.12 19.81 23.42
N ARG A 37 46.46 19.52 22.29
CA ARG A 37 46.97 18.65 21.25
C ARG A 37 46.36 19.01 19.91
N ASP A 38 47.20 19.17 18.89
CA ASP A 38 46.78 19.33 17.50
C ASP A 38 46.39 17.96 16.92
N LYS A 39 45.26 17.90 16.25
CA LYS A 39 44.74 16.71 15.56
C LYS A 39 44.84 16.78 14.03
N GLU A 40 45.37 17.86 13.49
CA GLU A 40 45.45 18.08 12.05
C GLU A 40 46.22 16.98 11.29
N ASN A 41 47.21 16.37 11.99
CA ASN A 41 48.05 15.29 11.49
C ASN A 41 47.91 14.00 12.32
N ALA A 42 46.86 13.87 13.11
CA ALA A 42 46.63 12.62 13.83
C ALA A 42 46.25 11.54 12.82
N HIS A 43 47.17 10.66 12.50
CA HIS A 43 46.85 9.42 11.82
C HIS A 43 45.74 8.74 12.61
N ASP A 44 44.59 8.51 11.98
CA ASP A 44 43.50 7.78 12.61
C ASP A 44 43.93 6.32 12.73
N TYR A 45 44.39 5.95 13.94
CA TYR A 45 44.88 4.61 14.26
C TYR A 45 43.91 3.49 13.91
N ARG A 46 42.65 3.83 13.60
CA ARG A 46 41.60 2.88 13.19
C ARG A 46 41.66 2.48 11.72
N TYR A 47 42.52 3.11 10.92
CA TYR A 47 42.65 2.85 9.48
C TYR A 47 43.94 2.14 9.07
N PHE A 48 44.73 1.64 10.02
CA PHE A 48 45.82 0.77 9.62
C PHE A 48 45.34 -0.67 9.42
N PRO A 49 45.91 -1.42 8.44
CA PRO A 49 45.52 -2.80 8.19
C PRO A 49 45.70 -3.67 9.43
N GLU A 50 44.67 -4.44 9.77
CA GLU A 50 44.78 -5.46 10.82
C GLU A 50 45.70 -6.58 10.32
N PRO A 51 46.81 -6.92 11.04
CA PRO A 51 47.79 -7.86 10.53
C PRO A 51 47.25 -9.29 10.38
N ASP A 52 46.19 -9.64 11.09
CA ASP A 52 45.55 -10.96 11.04
C ASP A 52 44.47 -11.08 9.95
N LEU A 53 44.12 -9.99 9.26
CA LEU A 53 43.14 -10.00 8.20
C LEU A 53 43.79 -9.85 6.82
N PRO A 54 43.63 -10.81 5.91
CA PRO A 54 44.13 -10.67 4.53
C PRO A 54 43.37 -9.56 3.79
N PRO A 55 44.02 -8.89 2.82
CA PRO A 55 43.34 -7.93 1.97
C PRO A 55 42.19 -8.58 1.20
N ILE A 56 41.02 -7.93 1.20
CA ILE A 56 39.90 -8.33 0.34
C ILE A 56 40.11 -7.64 -1.02
N VAL A 57 40.29 -8.44 -2.05
CA VAL A 57 40.43 -7.96 -3.43
C VAL A 57 39.11 -8.18 -4.15
N VAL A 58 38.49 -7.08 -4.59
CA VAL A 58 37.26 -7.12 -5.43
C VAL A 58 37.69 -6.75 -6.85
N ASP A 59 37.60 -7.69 -7.75
CA ASP A 59 37.93 -7.44 -9.15
C ASP A 59 36.74 -6.94 -9.99
N ALA A 60 36.98 -6.64 -11.27
CA ALA A 60 35.94 -6.13 -12.15
C ALA A 60 34.84 -7.17 -12.46
N ASP A 61 35.16 -8.46 -12.38
CA ASP A 61 34.19 -9.55 -12.59
C ASP A 61 33.29 -9.70 -11.38
N ASP A 62 33.84 -9.58 -10.18
CA ASP A 62 33.09 -9.55 -8.92
C ASP A 62 32.10 -8.37 -8.91
N LEU A 63 32.56 -7.17 -9.29
CA LEU A 63 31.68 -6.00 -9.37
C LEU A 63 30.54 -6.21 -10.37
N ARG A 64 30.82 -6.79 -11.55
CA ARG A 64 29.77 -7.10 -12.52
C ARG A 64 28.77 -8.10 -11.98
N ARG A 65 29.24 -9.16 -11.32
CA ARG A 65 28.38 -10.15 -10.69
C ARG A 65 27.49 -9.53 -9.62
N TYR A 66 28.05 -8.76 -8.69
CA TYR A 66 27.28 -8.09 -7.65
C TYR A 66 26.23 -7.13 -8.20
N HIS A 67 26.55 -6.38 -9.26
CA HIS A 67 25.58 -5.53 -9.93
C HIS A 67 24.41 -6.30 -10.55
N GLN A 68 24.66 -7.51 -11.07
CA GLN A 68 23.63 -8.37 -11.66
C GLN A 68 22.76 -9.05 -10.59
N GLU A 69 23.38 -9.43 -9.47
CA GLU A 69 22.72 -10.11 -8.36
C GLU A 69 21.99 -9.13 -7.42
N LEU A 70 22.29 -7.85 -7.50
CA LEU A 70 21.69 -6.84 -6.64
C LEU A 70 20.19 -6.74 -6.90
N PRO A 71 19.33 -6.99 -5.90
CA PRO A 71 17.89 -6.82 -6.07
C PRO A 71 17.53 -5.35 -6.31
N ALA A 72 16.32 -5.14 -6.83
CA ALA A 72 15.80 -3.78 -7.00
C ALA A 72 15.81 -3.02 -5.65
N LEU A 73 16.40 -1.85 -5.65
CA LEU A 73 16.55 -1.03 -4.46
C LEU A 73 15.23 -0.31 -4.11
N PRO A 74 15.00 0.08 -2.84
CA PRO A 74 13.72 0.64 -2.39
C PRO A 74 13.23 1.82 -3.25
N TRP A 75 14.12 2.72 -3.65
CA TRP A 75 13.73 3.87 -4.50
C TRP A 75 13.34 3.46 -5.91
N GLN A 76 13.99 2.43 -6.50
CA GLN A 76 13.64 1.88 -7.80
C GLN A 76 12.26 1.21 -7.77
N LEU A 77 11.96 0.49 -6.68
CA LEU A 77 10.64 -0.08 -6.45
C LEU A 77 9.57 1.01 -6.33
N ARG A 78 9.83 2.08 -5.56
CA ARG A 78 8.91 3.22 -5.42
C ARG A 78 8.64 3.91 -6.75
N GLU A 79 9.67 4.21 -7.52
CA GLU A 79 9.56 4.79 -8.85
C GLU A 79 8.71 3.89 -9.76
N ARG A 80 9.03 2.59 -9.81
CA ARG A 80 8.30 1.62 -10.62
C ARG A 80 6.82 1.51 -10.22
N LEU A 81 6.51 1.43 -8.92
CA LEU A 81 5.13 1.35 -8.45
C LEU A 81 4.33 2.63 -8.76
N SER A 82 4.98 3.79 -8.66
CA SER A 82 4.36 5.07 -8.97
C SER A 82 4.18 5.29 -10.47
N GLU A 83 5.24 5.11 -11.27
CA GLU A 83 5.24 5.50 -12.68
C GLU A 83 4.63 4.43 -13.59
N SER A 84 4.97 3.16 -13.38
CA SER A 84 4.48 2.07 -14.24
C SER A 84 3.08 1.59 -13.88
N TYR A 85 2.71 1.64 -12.59
CA TYR A 85 1.42 1.14 -12.10
C TYR A 85 0.47 2.24 -11.62
N GLY A 86 0.92 3.50 -11.61
CA GLY A 86 0.07 4.65 -11.27
C GLY A 86 -0.44 4.66 -9.83
N LEU A 87 0.28 4.03 -8.90
CA LEU A 87 -0.15 3.97 -7.51
C LEU A 87 0.09 5.32 -6.81
N PRO A 88 -0.81 5.75 -5.93
CA PRO A 88 -0.62 6.95 -5.13
C PRO A 88 0.52 6.77 -4.13
N ALA A 89 1.19 7.87 -3.76
CA ALA A 89 2.36 7.87 -2.89
C ALA A 89 2.13 7.15 -1.55
N TYR A 90 0.92 7.23 -1.00
CA TYR A 90 0.56 6.52 0.23
C TYR A 90 0.67 5.00 0.07
N ASP A 91 0.05 4.44 -0.98
CA ASP A 91 0.07 3.00 -1.26
C ASP A 91 1.50 2.52 -1.58
N VAL A 92 2.25 3.33 -2.37
CA VAL A 92 3.65 3.07 -2.71
C VAL A 92 4.50 2.97 -1.44
N ASN A 93 4.35 3.91 -0.50
CA ASN A 93 5.11 3.89 0.73
C ASN A 93 4.83 2.63 1.56
N LEU A 94 3.55 2.27 1.75
CA LEU A 94 3.18 1.07 2.50
C LEU A 94 3.71 -0.22 1.85
N LEU A 95 3.58 -0.35 0.53
CA LEU A 95 4.05 -1.53 -0.19
C LEU A 95 5.58 -1.63 -0.28
N THR A 96 6.32 -0.53 -0.04
CA THR A 96 7.78 -0.49 -0.10
C THR A 96 8.44 -0.24 1.26
N GLU A 97 7.73 -0.38 2.37
CA GLU A 97 8.32 -0.41 3.70
C GLU A 97 9.29 -1.58 3.84
N GLU A 98 8.90 -2.72 3.29
CA GLU A 98 9.70 -3.92 3.17
C GLU A 98 9.80 -4.37 1.71
N GLN A 99 10.77 -5.21 1.39
CA GLN A 99 10.98 -5.69 0.03
C GLN A 99 9.87 -6.67 -0.41
N GLN A 100 9.48 -7.58 0.47
CA GLN A 100 8.56 -8.68 0.15
C GLN A 100 7.17 -8.19 -0.33
N PRO A 101 6.49 -7.22 0.32
CA PRO A 101 5.23 -6.68 -0.18
C PRO A 101 5.34 -6.06 -1.57
N ALA A 102 6.44 -5.35 -1.86
CA ALA A 102 6.67 -4.76 -3.17
C ALA A 102 6.83 -5.83 -4.26
N LEU A 103 7.61 -6.88 -3.99
CA LEU A 103 7.81 -7.99 -4.93
C LEU A 103 6.52 -8.78 -5.15
N PHE A 104 5.76 -9.07 -4.10
CA PHE A 104 4.47 -9.74 -4.19
C PHE A 104 3.45 -8.92 -5.00
N PHE A 105 3.41 -7.60 -4.80
CA PHE A 105 2.59 -6.72 -5.64
C PHE A 105 3.01 -6.78 -7.11
N LEU A 106 4.31 -6.73 -7.40
CA LEU A 106 4.81 -6.81 -8.77
C LEU A 106 4.46 -8.13 -9.45
N GLU A 107 4.46 -9.23 -8.71
CA GLU A 107 4.01 -10.53 -9.19
C GLU A 107 2.50 -10.54 -9.43
N LEU A 108 1.70 -10.05 -8.48
CA LEU A 108 0.25 -9.94 -8.64
C LEU A 108 -0.13 -9.07 -9.85
N ALA A 109 0.59 -7.98 -10.09
CA ALA A 109 0.38 -7.09 -11.23
C ALA A 109 0.69 -7.72 -12.60
N GLN A 110 1.33 -8.89 -12.66
CA GLN A 110 1.46 -9.66 -13.90
C GLN A 110 0.18 -10.44 -14.25
N HIS A 111 -0.72 -10.64 -13.28
CA HIS A 111 -1.95 -11.41 -13.42
C HIS A 111 -3.20 -10.53 -13.51
N THR A 112 -3.08 -9.21 -13.37
CA THR A 112 -4.21 -8.27 -13.44
C THR A 112 -3.76 -6.87 -13.82
N ASP A 113 -4.62 -6.15 -14.54
CA ASP A 113 -4.44 -4.71 -14.84
C ASP A 113 -5.13 -3.82 -13.79
N LEU A 114 -5.76 -4.42 -12.77
CA LEU A 114 -6.48 -3.71 -11.71
C LEU A 114 -5.53 -3.27 -10.58
N TYR A 115 -4.48 -2.55 -10.92
CA TYR A 115 -3.36 -2.23 -10.03
C TYR A 115 -3.76 -1.55 -8.72
N LYS A 116 -4.67 -0.58 -8.79
CA LYS A 116 -5.18 0.09 -7.59
C LYS A 116 -5.98 -0.84 -6.68
N ALA A 117 -6.80 -1.71 -7.27
CA ALA A 117 -7.56 -2.70 -6.51
C ALA A 117 -6.63 -3.76 -5.90
N ALA A 118 -5.59 -4.17 -6.63
CA ALA A 118 -4.55 -5.07 -6.13
C ALA A 118 -3.79 -4.47 -4.95
N ALA A 119 -3.36 -3.21 -5.04
CA ALA A 119 -2.72 -2.50 -3.93
C ALA A 119 -3.64 -2.42 -2.71
N ASN A 120 -4.91 -2.03 -2.90
CA ASN A 120 -5.91 -1.98 -1.84
C ASN A 120 -6.15 -3.35 -1.18
N LEU A 121 -6.22 -4.43 -1.98
CA LEU A 121 -6.37 -5.79 -1.47
C LEU A 121 -5.17 -6.18 -0.58
N MET A 122 -3.96 -5.92 -1.05
CA MET A 122 -2.75 -6.19 -0.29
C MET A 122 -2.71 -5.41 1.03
N ILE A 123 -2.87 -4.09 0.97
CA ILE A 123 -2.75 -3.20 2.14
C ILE A 123 -3.83 -3.48 3.17
N ASN A 124 -5.07 -3.76 2.73
CA ASN A 124 -6.21 -3.85 3.64
C ASN A 124 -6.62 -5.28 4.01
N LYS A 125 -6.08 -6.30 3.35
CA LYS A 125 -6.45 -7.71 3.58
C LYS A 125 -5.25 -8.62 3.74
N VAL A 126 -4.32 -8.64 2.79
CA VAL A 126 -3.20 -9.59 2.80
C VAL A 126 -2.21 -9.26 3.93
N LEU A 127 -1.68 -8.04 3.97
CA LEU A 127 -0.72 -7.62 4.99
C LEU A 127 -1.31 -7.66 6.42
N PRO A 128 -2.55 -7.16 6.67
CA PRO A 128 -3.18 -7.33 7.98
C PRO A 128 -3.34 -8.79 8.40
N TYR A 129 -3.73 -9.67 7.48
CA TYR A 129 -3.82 -11.11 7.78
C TYR A 129 -2.46 -11.68 8.21
N CYS A 130 -1.40 -11.39 7.47
CA CYS A 130 -0.05 -11.85 7.82
C CYS A 130 0.38 -11.35 9.21
N ASN A 131 0.12 -10.08 9.51
CA ASN A 131 0.42 -9.48 10.81
C ASN A 131 -0.39 -10.11 11.95
N GLU A 132 -1.69 -10.33 11.77
CA GLU A 132 -2.57 -10.94 12.76
C GLU A 132 -2.26 -12.42 13.01
N ALA A 133 -1.94 -13.16 11.95
CA ALA A 133 -1.56 -14.56 12.02
C ALA A 133 -0.11 -14.78 12.46
N GLY A 134 0.74 -13.74 12.44
CA GLY A 134 2.17 -13.83 12.76
C GLY A 134 2.95 -14.66 11.74
N VAL A 135 2.57 -14.59 10.46
CA VAL A 135 3.22 -15.32 9.36
C VAL A 135 3.88 -14.37 8.38
N GLU A 136 4.96 -14.82 7.78
CA GLU A 136 5.62 -14.10 6.70
C GLU A 136 4.74 -14.08 5.43
N LEU A 137 4.91 -13.08 4.56
CA LEU A 137 4.16 -13.00 3.31
C LEU A 137 4.45 -14.17 2.36
N SER A 138 5.64 -14.78 2.45
CA SER A 138 6.01 -16.02 1.73
C SER A 138 5.14 -17.22 2.11
N ASP A 139 4.60 -17.22 3.33
CA ASP A 139 3.76 -18.29 3.87
C ASP A 139 2.26 -17.95 3.76
N PHE A 140 1.93 -16.86 3.07
CA PHE A 140 0.55 -16.47 2.83
C PHE A 140 -0.19 -17.56 2.01
N PRO A 141 -1.36 -18.04 2.46
CA PRO A 141 -1.96 -19.27 1.91
C PRO A 141 -2.52 -19.13 0.48
N LEU A 142 -2.71 -17.90 -0.04
CA LEU A 142 -3.27 -17.68 -1.37
C LEU A 142 -2.20 -17.17 -2.33
N GLY A 143 -2.11 -17.82 -3.50
CA GLY A 143 -1.24 -17.35 -4.58
C GLY A 143 -1.79 -16.12 -5.30
N VAL A 144 -0.91 -15.41 -5.99
CA VAL A 144 -1.26 -14.20 -6.76
C VAL A 144 -2.35 -14.44 -7.82
N ASP A 145 -2.38 -15.61 -8.44
CA ASP A 145 -3.41 -16.00 -9.42
C ASP A 145 -4.81 -16.05 -8.80
N GLN A 146 -4.94 -16.55 -7.56
CA GLN A 146 -6.22 -16.58 -6.85
C GLN A 146 -6.68 -15.18 -6.46
N LEU A 147 -5.76 -14.31 -6.04
CA LEU A 147 -6.05 -12.91 -5.73
C LEU A 147 -6.47 -12.14 -7.00
N ALA A 148 -5.79 -12.36 -8.12
CA ALA A 148 -6.17 -11.77 -9.40
C ALA A 148 -7.57 -12.20 -9.85
N ARG A 149 -7.91 -13.49 -9.68
CA ARG A 149 -9.27 -14.01 -9.97
C ARG A 149 -10.33 -13.40 -9.04
N LEU A 150 -10.02 -13.21 -7.77
CA LEU A 150 -10.92 -12.50 -6.84
C LEU A 150 -11.21 -11.09 -7.33
N LEU A 151 -10.16 -10.35 -7.73
CA LEU A 151 -10.31 -8.99 -8.27
C LEU A 151 -11.14 -8.98 -9.57
N ALA A 152 -10.91 -9.94 -10.45
CA ALA A 152 -11.70 -10.08 -11.67
C ALA A 152 -13.19 -10.32 -11.40
N LEU A 153 -13.54 -11.17 -10.41
CA LEU A 153 -14.94 -11.39 -10.03
C LEU A 153 -15.63 -10.12 -9.50
N ILE A 154 -14.87 -9.26 -8.83
CA ILE A 154 -15.37 -7.97 -8.35
C ILE A 154 -15.57 -6.99 -9.52
N GLU A 155 -14.58 -6.86 -10.39
CA GLU A 155 -14.61 -5.93 -11.52
C GLU A 155 -15.71 -6.31 -12.54
N GLU A 156 -15.89 -7.60 -12.79
CA GLU A 156 -16.97 -8.13 -13.62
C GLU A 156 -18.37 -7.99 -12.99
N GLY A 157 -18.46 -7.51 -11.76
CA GLY A 157 -19.73 -7.39 -11.04
C GLY A 157 -20.35 -8.74 -10.65
N LYS A 158 -19.58 -9.85 -10.72
CA LYS A 158 -20.08 -11.17 -10.32
C LYS A 158 -20.24 -11.31 -8.82
N VAL A 159 -19.39 -10.62 -8.04
CA VAL A 159 -19.46 -10.58 -6.57
C VAL A 159 -19.32 -9.12 -6.13
N SER A 160 -20.14 -8.69 -5.18
CA SER A 160 -20.01 -7.34 -4.62
C SER A 160 -18.73 -7.19 -3.80
N ASN A 161 -18.14 -5.98 -3.74
CA ASN A 161 -16.97 -5.69 -2.90
C ASN A 161 -17.15 -6.17 -1.45
N THR A 162 -18.33 -5.90 -0.87
CA THR A 162 -18.63 -6.30 0.51
C THR A 162 -18.62 -7.82 0.68
N ALA A 163 -19.30 -8.54 -0.21
CA ALA A 163 -19.34 -10.01 -0.17
C ALA A 163 -17.95 -10.61 -0.44
N ALA A 164 -17.19 -10.03 -1.38
CA ALA A 164 -15.84 -10.47 -1.71
C ALA A 164 -14.90 -10.37 -0.50
N TYR A 165 -14.88 -9.22 0.19
CA TYR A 165 -13.93 -8.99 1.29
C TYR A 165 -14.38 -9.48 2.65
N GLN A 166 -15.69 -9.65 2.89
CA GLN A 166 -16.22 -10.10 4.18
C GLN A 166 -16.55 -11.60 4.22
N GLN A 167 -16.78 -12.23 3.08
CA GLN A 167 -17.21 -13.63 3.02
C GLN A 167 -16.31 -14.47 2.11
N LEU A 168 -16.08 -14.04 0.85
CA LEU A 168 -15.34 -14.86 -0.09
C LEU A 168 -13.85 -14.94 0.27
N PHE A 169 -13.19 -13.82 0.58
CA PHE A 169 -11.78 -13.80 0.92
C PHE A 169 -11.45 -14.64 2.18
N PRO A 170 -12.21 -14.56 3.29
CA PRO A 170 -12.03 -15.48 4.42
C PRO A 170 -12.22 -16.95 4.03
N ALA A 171 -13.24 -17.27 3.24
CA ALA A 171 -13.46 -18.65 2.78
C ALA A 171 -12.33 -19.16 1.86
N MET A 172 -11.72 -18.28 1.07
CA MET A 172 -10.53 -18.64 0.28
C MET A 172 -9.34 -18.99 1.18
N LEU A 173 -9.15 -18.26 2.28
CA LEU A 173 -8.09 -18.56 3.26
C LEU A 173 -8.30 -19.90 3.96
N GLU A 174 -9.56 -20.30 4.22
CA GLU A 174 -9.90 -21.61 4.79
C GLU A 174 -9.77 -22.76 3.78
N ALA A 175 -9.94 -22.49 2.48
CA ALA A 175 -9.91 -23.47 1.40
C ALA A 175 -9.04 -23.00 0.22
N PRO A 176 -7.71 -22.84 0.40
CA PRO A 176 -6.83 -22.24 -0.61
C PRO A 176 -6.70 -23.05 -1.92
N GLY A 177 -7.11 -24.33 -1.92
CA GLY A 177 -7.12 -25.16 -3.13
C GLY A 177 -8.34 -24.99 -4.03
N VAL A 178 -9.37 -24.23 -3.60
CA VAL A 178 -10.63 -24.09 -4.34
C VAL A 178 -10.64 -22.78 -5.14
N ALA A 179 -11.13 -22.84 -6.38
CA ALA A 179 -11.22 -21.66 -7.23
C ALA A 179 -12.20 -20.62 -6.63
N PRO A 180 -11.87 -19.31 -6.65
CA PRO A 180 -12.71 -18.27 -6.06
C PRO A 180 -14.13 -18.24 -6.60
N LEU A 181 -14.33 -18.54 -7.88
CA LEU A 181 -15.67 -18.61 -8.49
C LEU A 181 -16.51 -19.79 -7.93
N GLU A 182 -15.89 -20.93 -7.65
CA GLU A 182 -16.60 -22.08 -7.08
C GLU A 182 -17.00 -21.82 -5.63
N LEU A 183 -16.11 -21.19 -4.85
CA LEU A 183 -16.44 -20.73 -3.51
C LEU A 183 -17.56 -19.70 -3.52
N ALA A 184 -17.52 -18.74 -4.43
CA ALA A 184 -18.59 -17.74 -4.59
C ALA A 184 -19.94 -18.38 -4.92
N LYS A 185 -19.95 -19.44 -5.74
CA LYS A 185 -21.16 -20.22 -6.04
C LYS A 185 -21.68 -20.98 -4.81
N SER A 186 -20.81 -21.72 -4.14
CA SER A 186 -21.18 -22.53 -2.96
C SER A 186 -21.72 -21.67 -1.82
N LEU A 187 -21.16 -20.49 -1.62
CA LEU A 187 -21.58 -19.50 -0.63
C LEU A 187 -22.78 -18.65 -1.10
N ASN A 188 -23.25 -18.87 -2.34
CA ASN A 188 -24.34 -18.12 -2.93
C ASN A 188 -24.12 -16.59 -2.96
N LEU A 189 -22.88 -16.17 -3.28
CA LEU A 189 -22.43 -14.77 -3.29
C LEU A 189 -22.52 -14.12 -4.69
N LEU A 190 -22.83 -14.91 -5.72
CA LEU A 190 -22.95 -14.35 -7.06
C LEU A 190 -24.08 -13.34 -7.14
N GLN A 191 -23.78 -12.19 -7.74
CA GLN A 191 -24.78 -11.19 -8.03
C GLN A 191 -25.71 -11.67 -9.14
N ASN A 192 -26.98 -11.32 -9.02
CA ASN A 192 -27.94 -11.58 -10.05
C ASN A 192 -27.93 -10.42 -11.06
N SER A 193 -27.33 -10.66 -12.21
CA SER A 193 -27.30 -9.70 -13.34
C SER A 193 -28.48 -9.91 -14.29
N ASP A 194 -29.45 -10.75 -13.93
CA ASP A 194 -30.66 -10.92 -14.74
C ASP A 194 -31.53 -9.65 -14.65
N ALA A 195 -31.52 -8.88 -15.74
CA ALA A 195 -32.24 -7.62 -15.82
C ALA A 195 -33.74 -7.81 -15.52
N GLY A 196 -34.36 -8.93 -15.94
CA GLY A 196 -35.78 -9.20 -15.70
C GLY A 196 -36.13 -9.45 -14.24
N ALA A 197 -35.28 -10.24 -13.54
CA ALA A 197 -35.43 -10.48 -12.11
C ALA A 197 -35.20 -9.19 -11.29
N LEU A 198 -34.23 -8.37 -11.70
CA LEU A 198 -33.92 -7.10 -11.06
C LEU A 198 -35.03 -6.07 -11.26
N GLU A 199 -35.59 -6.00 -12.47
CA GLU A 199 -36.77 -5.16 -12.79
C GLU A 199 -37.97 -5.48 -11.89
N GLY A 200 -38.26 -6.78 -11.67
CA GLY A 200 -39.35 -7.20 -10.80
C GLY A 200 -39.14 -6.73 -9.35
N ILE A 201 -37.92 -6.80 -8.85
CA ILE A 201 -37.57 -6.31 -7.48
C ILE A 201 -37.73 -4.78 -7.42
N ILE A 202 -37.27 -4.07 -8.44
CA ILE A 202 -37.35 -2.60 -8.50
C ILE A 202 -38.81 -2.16 -8.55
N ASP A 203 -39.68 -2.83 -9.35
CA ASP A 203 -41.10 -2.52 -9.46
C ASP A 203 -41.82 -2.73 -8.11
N GLN A 204 -41.49 -3.79 -7.38
CA GLN A 204 -42.01 -4.01 -6.01
C GLN A 204 -41.58 -2.91 -5.04
N VAL A 205 -40.31 -2.51 -5.08
CA VAL A 205 -39.79 -1.45 -4.22
C VAL A 205 -40.44 -0.10 -4.55
N ILE A 206 -40.61 0.24 -5.83
CA ILE A 206 -41.30 1.46 -6.28
C ILE A 206 -42.76 1.45 -5.83
N ALA A 207 -43.47 0.34 -6.04
CA ALA A 207 -44.88 0.20 -5.64
C ALA A 207 -45.09 0.26 -4.13
N GLY A 208 -44.12 -0.22 -3.35
CA GLY A 208 -44.15 -0.19 -1.90
C GLY A 208 -43.84 1.19 -1.26
N ASN A 209 -43.33 2.16 -2.04
CA ASN A 209 -42.88 3.47 -1.53
C ASN A 209 -43.44 4.65 -2.37
N PRO A 210 -44.78 4.79 -2.49
CA PRO A 210 -45.38 5.79 -3.38
C PRO A 210 -45.10 7.24 -2.96
N ASP A 211 -44.98 7.52 -1.68
CA ASP A 211 -44.68 8.87 -1.16
C ASP A 211 -43.25 9.31 -1.52
N GLU A 212 -42.29 8.42 -1.44
CA GLU A 212 -40.90 8.66 -1.81
C GLU A 212 -40.77 8.85 -3.32
N VAL A 213 -41.51 8.08 -4.12
CA VAL A 213 -41.58 8.24 -5.56
C VAL A 213 -42.08 9.65 -5.91
N ALA A 214 -43.21 10.09 -5.33
CA ALA A 214 -43.73 11.44 -5.53
C ALA A 214 -42.74 12.53 -5.14
N ARG A 215 -42.01 12.33 -4.07
CA ARG A 215 -40.93 13.27 -3.60
C ARG A 215 -39.75 13.30 -4.57
N TYR A 216 -39.33 12.14 -5.10
CA TYR A 216 -38.27 12.03 -6.10
C TYR A 216 -38.67 12.77 -7.40
N GLN A 217 -39.91 12.58 -7.89
CA GLN A 217 -40.43 13.24 -9.06
C GLN A 217 -40.58 14.75 -8.88
N LYS A 218 -40.87 15.22 -7.67
CA LYS A 218 -40.87 16.66 -7.29
C LYS A 218 -39.47 17.26 -7.12
N GLY A 219 -38.41 16.52 -7.52
CA GLY A 219 -37.02 17.05 -7.57
C GLY A 219 -36.09 16.61 -6.44
N LYS A 220 -36.53 15.83 -5.45
CA LYS A 220 -35.65 15.28 -4.41
C LYS A 220 -34.81 14.10 -4.95
N LYS A 221 -33.91 14.38 -5.92
CA LYS A 221 -33.12 13.33 -6.60
C LYS A 221 -32.18 12.54 -5.68
N ALA A 222 -31.86 13.05 -4.48
CA ALA A 222 -31.09 12.32 -3.47
C ALA A 222 -31.78 11.04 -2.97
N LEU A 223 -33.12 10.92 -3.11
CA LEU A 223 -33.87 9.72 -2.76
C LEU A 223 -33.51 8.48 -3.59
N ILE A 224 -32.76 8.62 -4.68
CA ILE A 224 -32.25 7.46 -5.41
C ILE A 224 -31.39 6.55 -4.50
N GLY A 225 -30.65 7.11 -3.53
CA GLY A 225 -29.92 6.34 -2.54
C GLY A 225 -30.80 5.52 -1.61
N PHE A 226 -31.99 6.04 -1.25
CA PHE A 226 -33.00 5.31 -0.47
C PHE A 226 -33.51 4.10 -1.28
N PHE A 227 -33.96 4.32 -2.55
CA PHE A 227 -34.42 3.22 -3.40
C PHE A 227 -33.35 2.17 -3.64
N MET A 228 -32.10 2.60 -3.85
CA MET A 228 -30.96 1.69 -3.96
C MET A 228 -30.83 0.81 -2.71
N GLY A 229 -30.92 1.40 -1.51
CA GLY A 229 -30.88 0.68 -0.27
C GLY A 229 -31.99 -0.36 -0.11
N GLU A 230 -33.24 0.00 -0.49
CA GLU A 230 -34.38 -0.92 -0.44
C GLU A 230 -34.26 -2.06 -1.46
N VAL A 231 -33.79 -1.80 -2.69
CA VAL A 231 -33.51 -2.84 -3.69
C VAL A 231 -32.39 -3.77 -3.21
N MET A 232 -31.30 -3.22 -2.66
CA MET A 232 -30.22 -4.04 -2.10
C MET A 232 -30.72 -4.93 -0.95
N LYS A 233 -31.59 -4.42 -0.09
CA LYS A 233 -32.19 -5.18 1.00
C LYS A 233 -33.11 -6.29 0.45
N ALA A 234 -34.01 -5.97 -0.49
CA ALA A 234 -34.92 -6.92 -1.11
C ALA A 234 -34.17 -8.02 -1.90
N SER A 235 -33.07 -7.68 -2.56
CA SER A 235 -32.19 -8.62 -3.27
C SER A 235 -31.20 -9.36 -2.36
N ARG A 236 -31.18 -9.10 -1.06
CA ARG A 236 -30.20 -9.61 -0.09
C ARG A 236 -28.75 -9.32 -0.51
N GLY A 237 -28.51 -8.13 -1.03
CA GLY A 237 -27.17 -7.69 -1.47
C GLY A 237 -26.72 -8.25 -2.83
N LYS A 238 -27.60 -8.93 -3.58
CA LYS A 238 -27.28 -9.58 -4.86
C LYS A 238 -27.55 -8.72 -6.09
N ALA A 239 -28.23 -7.59 -5.97
CA ALA A 239 -28.47 -6.68 -7.07
C ALA A 239 -27.16 -6.02 -7.51
N ASP A 240 -26.89 -6.00 -8.81
CA ASP A 240 -25.78 -5.23 -9.37
C ASP A 240 -26.03 -3.73 -9.16
N PRO A 241 -25.17 -2.98 -8.46
CA PRO A 241 -25.41 -1.58 -8.13
C PRO A 241 -25.46 -0.66 -9.36
N LYS A 242 -24.66 -0.94 -10.41
CA LYS A 242 -24.62 -0.12 -11.63
C LYS A 242 -25.93 -0.29 -12.40
N MET A 243 -26.34 -1.54 -12.63
CA MET A 243 -27.59 -1.86 -13.33
C MET A 243 -28.81 -1.39 -12.53
N THR A 244 -28.82 -1.59 -11.22
CA THR A 244 -29.89 -1.10 -10.33
C THR A 244 -30.05 0.41 -10.41
N ASN A 245 -28.94 1.17 -10.37
CA ASN A 245 -28.99 2.63 -10.47
C ASN A 245 -29.55 3.08 -11.83
N GLN A 246 -29.14 2.43 -12.92
CA GLN A 246 -29.64 2.73 -14.25
C GLN A 246 -31.16 2.46 -14.33
N LEU A 247 -31.62 1.28 -13.96
CA LEU A 247 -33.04 0.89 -14.00
C LEU A 247 -33.91 1.77 -13.08
N LEU A 248 -33.41 2.09 -11.88
CA LEU A 248 -34.11 3.02 -10.98
C LEU A 248 -34.29 4.41 -11.61
N ARG A 249 -33.24 4.95 -12.26
CA ARG A 249 -33.35 6.26 -12.96
C ARG A 249 -34.34 6.21 -14.10
N GLU A 250 -34.37 5.13 -14.89
CA GLU A 250 -35.30 4.95 -16.00
C GLU A 250 -36.75 4.84 -15.51
N LYS A 251 -36.98 4.08 -14.43
CA LYS A 251 -38.35 3.86 -13.89
C LYS A 251 -38.86 5.03 -13.04
N LEU A 252 -38.02 5.68 -12.26
CA LEU A 252 -38.41 6.85 -11.45
C LEU A 252 -38.42 8.16 -12.22
N GLY A 253 -37.79 8.21 -13.40
CA GLY A 253 -37.74 9.37 -14.28
C GLY A 253 -38.94 9.52 -15.19
N LYS A 254 -39.75 8.46 -15.32
CA LYS A 254 -41.01 8.47 -15.99
C LYS A 254 -42.12 8.98 -15.06
#